data_1c7558401d1a7b626a06896c53992be3
#
_entry.id   1c7558401d1a7b626a06896c53992be3
#
_cell.length_a   1.000
_cell.length_b   1.000
_cell.length_c   1.000
_cell.angle_alpha   90.00
_cell.angle_beta   90.00
_cell.angle_gamma   90.00
#
_symmetry.space_group_name_H-M   'P 1'
#
loop_
_entity.id
_entity.type
_entity.pdbx_description
1 polymer ?
#
loop_
_entity_poly.entity_id
_entity_poly.type
_entity_poly.pdbx_seq_one_letter_code
_entity_poly.pdbx_strand_id
1 'polypeptide(L)'
;MLAELAAINAAYAVIKEVIGNGKELHEAGSHINNFFVNKKKLEKRVEQSPPGSRNLLEEFFALEDARQKEKELRNFMNIAGRPGLLDDWDRFQKRVAAEEAAAFAQAERLRRLRILQEEQRREDLLLSISLAVLLLTIVGIIFGSIYILQYR
;
A
#
# COMPACT_ATOMS: atom_id res chain seq x y z
N MET A 1 -1.76 10.25 14.01
CA MET A 1 -1.12 11.56 13.75
C MET A 1 -0.06 11.92 14.79
N LEU A 2 -0.39 11.99 16.06
CA LEU A 2 0.61 12.26 17.11
C LEU A 2 1.73 11.22 17.19
N ALA A 3 1.42 9.95 16.91
CA ALA A 3 2.40 8.87 16.95
C ALA A 3 3.44 8.98 15.82
N GLU A 4 3.02 9.31 14.60
CA GLU A 4 3.93 9.49 13.46
C GLU A 4 4.81 10.73 13.66
N LEU A 5 4.23 11.83 14.14
CA LEU A 5 4.98 13.05 14.44
C LEU A 5 5.98 12.81 15.58
N ALA A 6 5.57 12.12 16.64
CA ALA A 6 6.47 11.75 17.74
C ALA A 6 7.63 10.87 17.24
N ALA A 7 7.36 9.89 16.35
CA ALA A 7 8.39 9.04 15.76
C ALA A 7 9.34 9.83 14.84
N ILE A 8 8.83 10.79 14.07
CA ILE A 8 9.64 11.71 13.26
C ILE A 8 10.57 12.53 14.16
N ASN A 9 10.02 13.11 15.24
CA ASN A 9 10.79 13.94 16.17
C ASN A 9 11.87 13.15 16.92
N ALA A 10 11.54 11.93 17.37
CA ALA A 10 12.50 11.04 18.03
C ALA A 10 13.62 10.62 17.07
N ALA A 11 13.30 10.23 15.85
CA ALA A 11 14.28 9.88 14.84
C ALA A 11 15.20 11.06 14.51
N TYR A 12 14.64 12.26 14.31
CA TYR A 12 15.38 13.46 14.02
C TYR A 12 16.33 13.86 15.17
N ALA A 13 15.89 13.76 16.42
CA ALA A 13 16.72 14.06 17.59
C ALA A 13 17.95 13.16 17.66
N VAL A 14 17.80 11.85 17.44
CA VAL A 14 18.92 10.91 17.41
C VAL A 14 19.87 11.20 16.25
N ILE A 15 19.37 11.50 15.06
CA ILE A 15 20.20 11.86 13.90
C ILE A 15 21.05 13.10 14.22
N LYS A 16 20.44 14.13 14.82
CA LYS A 16 21.12 15.35 15.22
C LYS A 16 22.19 15.09 16.27
N GLU A 17 21.93 14.22 17.23
CA GLU A 17 22.90 13.81 18.26
C GLU A 17 24.09 13.06 17.65
N VAL A 18 23.84 12.09 16.77
CA VAL A 18 24.89 11.33 16.07
C VAL A 18 25.83 12.27 15.32
N ILE A 19 25.26 13.22 14.55
CA ILE A 19 26.03 14.19 13.78
C ILE A 19 26.76 15.18 14.72
N GLY A 20 26.08 15.66 15.76
CA GLY A 20 26.64 16.61 16.73
C GLY A 20 27.82 16.03 17.51
N ASN A 21 27.86 14.71 17.73
CA ASN A 21 28.95 14.01 18.37
C ASN A 21 30.10 13.62 17.41
N GLY A 22 30.10 14.12 16.17
CA GLY A 22 31.11 13.83 15.16
C GLY A 22 31.15 12.38 14.67
N LYS A 23 30.05 11.63 14.88
CA LYS A 23 29.90 10.27 14.38
C LYS A 23 29.51 10.27 12.89
N GLU A 24 29.80 9.18 12.22
CA GLU A 24 29.52 9.08 10.80
C GLU A 24 28.00 8.94 10.55
N LEU A 25 27.53 9.57 9.49
CA LEU A 25 26.11 9.61 9.14
C LEU A 25 25.49 8.21 8.93
N HIS A 26 26.30 7.21 8.55
CA HIS A 26 25.82 5.84 8.38
C HIS A 26 25.34 5.19 9.69
N GLU A 27 25.88 5.61 10.84
CA GLU A 27 25.43 5.15 12.16
C GLU A 27 23.99 5.58 12.45
N ALA A 28 23.54 6.70 11.86
CA ALA A 28 22.17 7.16 11.94
C ALA A 28 21.24 6.54 10.88
N GLY A 29 21.72 5.61 10.05
CA GLY A 29 20.99 5.10 8.88
C GLY A 29 19.61 4.53 9.21
N SER A 30 19.46 3.78 10.30
CA SER A 30 18.17 3.25 10.76
C SER A 30 17.19 4.36 11.17
N HIS A 31 17.69 5.41 11.82
CA HIS A 31 16.91 6.56 12.24
C HIS A 31 16.50 7.44 11.06
N ILE A 32 17.37 7.59 10.06
CA ILE A 32 17.07 8.26 8.80
C ILE A 32 15.94 7.52 8.09
N ASN A 33 16.02 6.20 7.98
CA ASN A 33 14.93 5.40 7.39
C ASN A 33 13.61 5.56 8.16
N ASN A 34 13.64 5.49 9.48
CA ASN A 34 12.47 5.68 10.34
C ASN A 34 11.84 7.07 10.16
N PHE A 35 12.65 8.10 10.03
CA PHE A 35 12.18 9.45 9.74
C PHE A 35 11.36 9.50 8.43
N PHE A 36 11.92 9.00 7.32
CA PHE A 36 11.26 9.05 6.02
C PHE A 36 10.03 8.15 5.94
N VAL A 37 10.05 6.96 6.55
CA VAL A 37 8.89 6.07 6.61
C VAL A 37 7.72 6.73 7.35
N ASN A 38 7.99 7.34 8.50
CA ASN A 38 6.94 7.99 9.29
C ASN A 38 6.45 9.30 8.64
N LYS A 39 7.35 10.05 7.99
CA LYS A 39 6.95 11.22 7.18
C LYS A 39 6.00 10.82 6.05
N LYS A 40 6.32 9.76 5.29
CA LYS A 40 5.45 9.24 4.22
C LYS A 40 4.08 8.78 4.75
N LYS A 41 4.04 8.16 5.94
CA LYS A 41 2.79 7.80 6.62
C LYS A 41 1.97 9.03 7.01
N LEU A 42 2.63 10.07 7.51
CA LEU A 42 1.99 11.35 7.87
C LEU A 42 1.39 12.02 6.62
N GLU A 43 2.15 12.11 5.52
CA GLU A 43 1.69 12.67 4.26
C GLU A 43 0.44 11.94 3.74
N LYS A 44 0.48 10.61 3.66
CA LYS A 44 -0.67 9.79 3.24
C LYS A 44 -1.90 10.00 4.14
N ARG A 45 -1.70 10.16 5.44
CA ARG A 45 -2.80 10.39 6.37
C ARG A 45 -3.46 11.74 6.14
N VAL A 46 -2.65 12.80 5.94
CA VAL A 46 -3.16 14.14 5.62
C VAL A 46 -3.92 14.15 4.29
N GLU A 47 -3.42 13.47 3.26
CA GLU A 47 -4.12 13.32 1.98
C GLU A 47 -5.46 12.58 2.09
N GLN A 48 -5.57 11.62 3.02
CA GLN A 48 -6.76 10.81 3.23
C GLN A 48 -7.74 11.39 4.25
N SER A 49 -7.38 12.50 4.91
CA SER A 49 -8.25 13.16 5.89
C SER A 49 -9.49 13.73 5.19
N PRO A 50 -10.70 13.40 5.66
CA PRO A 50 -11.93 13.88 5.05
C PRO A 50 -12.04 15.41 5.16
N PRO A 51 -12.55 16.11 4.11
CA PRO A 51 -12.76 17.55 4.16
C PRO A 51 -13.72 17.89 5.30
N GLY A 52 -13.27 18.76 6.23
CA GLY A 52 -14.01 19.15 7.43
C GLY A 52 -13.53 18.53 8.74
N SER A 53 -12.44 17.77 8.75
CA SER A 53 -11.82 17.28 9.98
C SER A 53 -11.33 18.48 10.81
N ARG A 54 -11.65 18.46 12.13
CA ARG A 54 -11.35 19.57 13.06
C ARG A 54 -9.86 19.85 13.26
N ASN A 55 -8.98 18.97 12.79
CA ASN A 55 -7.52 19.02 13.01
C ASN A 55 -6.72 19.37 11.75
N LEU A 56 -7.35 19.94 10.73
CA LEU A 56 -6.69 20.25 9.46
C LEU A 56 -5.48 21.19 9.62
N LEU A 57 -5.58 22.12 10.56
CA LEU A 57 -4.51 23.07 10.87
C LEU A 57 -3.33 22.41 11.60
N GLU A 58 -3.63 21.52 12.55
CA GLU A 58 -2.61 20.74 13.26
C GLU A 58 -1.91 19.77 12.30
N GLU A 59 -2.65 19.17 11.38
CA GLU A 59 -2.10 18.31 10.34
C GLU A 59 -1.15 19.06 9.40
N PHE A 60 -1.56 20.27 9.01
CA PHE A 60 -0.74 21.14 8.18
C PHE A 60 0.57 21.51 8.89
N PHE A 61 0.50 21.97 10.15
CA PHE A 61 1.70 22.33 10.91
C PHE A 61 2.60 21.12 11.18
N ALA A 62 2.02 19.94 11.46
CA ALA A 62 2.80 18.73 11.65
C ALA A 62 3.56 18.34 10.36
N LEU A 63 2.92 18.51 9.21
CA LEU A 63 3.55 18.23 7.92
C LEU A 63 4.65 19.26 7.59
N GLU A 64 4.40 20.53 7.89
CA GLU A 64 5.38 21.61 7.67
C GLU A 64 6.62 21.43 8.58
N ASP A 65 6.43 21.07 9.86
CA ASP A 65 7.51 20.74 10.78
C ASP A 65 8.34 19.55 10.28
N ALA A 66 7.68 18.49 9.79
CA ALA A 66 8.38 17.34 9.19
C ALA A 66 9.17 17.71 7.93
N ARG A 67 8.64 18.61 7.08
CA ARG A 67 9.32 19.14 5.89
C ARG A 67 10.52 20.00 6.25
N GLN A 68 10.41 20.83 7.28
CA GLN A 68 11.52 21.64 7.76
C GLN A 68 12.67 20.76 8.26
N LYS A 69 12.37 19.74 9.06
CA LYS A 69 13.36 18.76 9.54
C LYS A 69 14.01 17.97 8.40
N GLU A 70 13.25 17.65 7.34
CA GLU A 70 13.82 17.05 6.15
C GLU A 70 14.85 17.97 5.47
N LYS A 71 14.54 19.24 5.33
CA LYS A 71 15.49 20.22 4.76
C LYS A 71 16.78 20.29 5.58
N GLU A 72 16.67 20.30 6.90
CA GLU A 72 17.83 20.29 7.78
C GLU A 72 18.63 18.98 7.64
N LEU A 73 17.94 17.84 7.56
CA LEU A 73 18.60 16.55 7.35
C LEU A 73 19.33 16.50 5.98
N ARG A 74 18.74 17.04 4.94
CA ARG A 74 19.39 17.18 3.63
C ARG A 74 20.64 18.06 3.69
N ASN A 75 20.59 19.16 4.45
CA ASN A 75 21.75 20.01 4.68
C ASN A 75 22.84 19.26 5.43
N PHE A 76 22.52 18.45 6.45
CA PHE A 76 23.48 17.61 7.14
C PHE A 76 24.13 16.59 6.19
N MET A 77 23.34 15.93 5.33
CA MET A 77 23.88 15.01 4.33
C MET A 77 24.86 15.69 3.37
N ASN A 78 24.59 16.95 3.02
CA ASN A 78 25.46 17.72 2.13
C ASN A 78 26.76 18.19 2.79
N ILE A 79 26.71 18.53 4.09
CA ILE A 79 27.87 19.09 4.83
C ILE A 79 28.71 17.97 5.46
N ALA A 80 28.07 17.01 6.12
CA ALA A 80 28.73 15.96 6.88
C ALA A 80 28.90 14.64 6.10
N GLY A 81 28.24 14.53 4.94
CA GLY A 81 28.32 13.35 4.08
C GLY A 81 29.49 13.40 3.10
N ARG A 82 29.77 12.26 2.45
CA ARG A 82 30.69 12.23 1.30
C ARG A 82 30.15 13.06 0.14
N PRO A 83 31.02 13.62 -0.71
CA PRO A 83 30.57 14.30 -1.93
C PRO A 83 29.63 13.43 -2.77
N GLY A 84 28.47 13.95 -3.19
CA GLY A 84 27.47 13.23 -3.97
C GLY A 84 26.51 12.34 -3.18
N LEU A 85 26.63 12.26 -1.83
CA LEU A 85 25.75 11.44 -0.99
C LEU A 85 24.26 11.83 -1.15
N LEU A 86 23.97 13.12 -1.22
CA LEU A 86 22.59 13.61 -1.40
C LEU A 86 22.01 13.19 -2.75
N ASP A 87 22.80 13.26 -3.83
CA ASP A 87 22.36 12.82 -5.17
C ASP A 87 22.12 11.31 -5.20
N ASP A 88 22.98 10.53 -4.54
CA ASP A 88 22.82 9.08 -4.42
C ASP A 88 21.56 8.74 -3.63
N TRP A 89 21.31 9.49 -2.55
CA TRP A 89 20.10 9.35 -1.75
C TRP A 89 18.83 9.65 -2.55
N ASP A 90 18.81 10.74 -3.30
CA ASP A 90 17.66 11.09 -4.13
C ASP A 90 17.41 10.05 -5.24
N ARG A 91 18.47 9.52 -5.85
CA ARG A 91 18.36 8.40 -6.80
C ARG A 91 17.82 7.13 -6.15
N PHE A 92 18.28 6.82 -4.94
CA PHE A 92 17.79 5.70 -4.16
C PHE A 92 16.30 5.86 -3.84
N GLN A 93 15.87 7.00 -3.34
CA GLN A 93 14.46 7.27 -3.04
C GLN A 93 13.56 7.14 -4.28
N LYS A 94 13.98 7.69 -5.43
CA LYS A 94 13.23 7.55 -6.69
C LYS A 94 13.10 6.09 -7.11
N ARG A 95 14.16 5.29 -6.96
CA ARG A 95 14.13 3.87 -7.28
C ARG A 95 13.17 3.11 -6.36
N VAL A 96 13.24 3.31 -5.06
CA VAL A 96 12.33 2.68 -4.09
C VAL A 96 10.87 3.07 -4.38
N ALA A 97 10.61 4.34 -4.67
CA ALA A 97 9.27 4.80 -5.03
C ALA A 97 8.75 4.14 -6.32
N ALA A 98 9.61 3.97 -7.32
CA ALA A 98 9.26 3.27 -8.56
C ALA A 98 8.99 1.78 -8.34
N GLU A 99 9.79 1.11 -7.50
CA GLU A 99 9.59 -0.30 -7.13
C GLU A 99 8.27 -0.50 -6.36
N GLU A 100 7.97 0.38 -5.39
CA GLU A 100 6.68 0.36 -4.67
C GLU A 100 5.49 0.59 -5.61
N ALA A 101 5.59 1.56 -6.54
CA ALA A 101 4.54 1.81 -7.51
C ALA A 101 4.33 0.62 -8.45
N ALA A 102 5.41 -0.03 -8.90
CA ALA A 102 5.34 -1.22 -9.73
C ALA A 102 4.71 -2.40 -8.96
N ALA A 103 5.10 -2.61 -7.70
CA ALA A 103 4.53 -3.66 -6.86
C ALA A 103 3.02 -3.42 -6.61
N PHE A 104 2.62 -2.18 -6.36
CA PHE A 104 1.21 -1.82 -6.21
C PHE A 104 0.42 -2.09 -7.50
N ALA A 105 0.94 -1.68 -8.65
CA ALA A 105 0.30 -1.92 -9.95
C ALA A 105 0.17 -3.43 -10.26
N GLN A 106 1.18 -4.23 -9.92
CA GLN A 106 1.11 -5.69 -10.06
C GLN A 106 0.05 -6.30 -9.13
N ALA A 107 -0.01 -5.87 -7.86
CA ALA A 107 -1.01 -6.33 -6.92
C ALA A 107 -2.44 -6.00 -7.38
N GLU A 108 -2.64 -4.81 -7.94
CA GLU A 108 -3.93 -4.40 -8.51
C GLU A 108 -4.32 -5.26 -9.73
N ARG A 109 -3.38 -5.52 -10.64
CA ARG A 109 -3.60 -6.42 -11.79
C ARG A 109 -3.99 -7.83 -11.33
N LEU A 110 -3.31 -8.38 -10.33
CA LEU A 110 -3.63 -9.69 -9.79
C LEU A 110 -5.01 -9.72 -9.12
N ARG A 111 -5.40 -8.66 -8.41
CA ARG A 111 -6.76 -8.54 -7.85
C ARG A 111 -7.83 -8.53 -8.95
N ARG A 112 -7.64 -7.76 -10.01
CA ARG A 112 -8.56 -7.72 -11.16
C ARG A 112 -8.68 -9.10 -11.84
N LEU A 113 -7.58 -9.79 -12.04
CA LEU A 113 -7.58 -11.15 -12.63
C LEU A 113 -8.35 -12.14 -11.74
N ARG A 114 -8.18 -12.09 -10.41
CA ARG A 114 -8.93 -12.94 -9.48
C ARG A 114 -10.45 -12.68 -9.57
N ILE A 115 -10.85 -11.42 -9.61
CA ILE A 115 -12.27 -11.06 -9.73
C ILE A 115 -12.85 -11.64 -11.02
N LEU A 116 -12.17 -11.47 -12.17
CA LEU A 116 -12.60 -12.03 -13.45
C LEU A 116 -12.69 -13.56 -13.44
N GLN A 117 -11.74 -14.24 -12.80
CA GLN A 117 -11.76 -15.69 -12.65
C GLN A 117 -12.90 -16.17 -11.75
N GLU A 118 -13.24 -15.43 -10.70
CA GLU A 118 -14.39 -15.75 -9.84
C GLU A 118 -15.71 -15.57 -10.57
N GLU A 119 -15.85 -14.53 -11.40
CA GLU A 119 -17.01 -14.30 -12.24
C GLU A 119 -17.18 -15.44 -13.25
N GLN A 120 -16.14 -15.82 -13.98
CA GLN A 120 -16.16 -16.95 -14.91
C GLN A 120 -16.55 -18.26 -14.22
N ARG A 121 -15.98 -18.55 -13.06
CA ARG A 121 -16.35 -19.76 -12.29
C ARG A 121 -17.82 -19.76 -11.89
N ARG A 122 -18.40 -18.62 -11.55
CA ARG A 122 -19.85 -18.51 -11.22
C ARG A 122 -20.71 -18.78 -12.45
N GLU A 123 -20.34 -18.25 -13.60
CA GLU A 123 -21.06 -18.51 -14.86
C GLU A 123 -20.97 -19.99 -15.26
N ASP A 124 -19.80 -20.60 -15.18
CA ASP A 124 -19.60 -22.03 -15.45
C ASP A 124 -20.43 -22.93 -14.51
N LEU A 125 -20.49 -22.58 -13.22
CA LEU A 125 -21.32 -23.28 -12.25
C LEU A 125 -22.83 -23.14 -12.57
N LEU A 126 -23.29 -21.96 -12.93
CA LEU A 126 -24.69 -21.74 -13.32
C LEU A 126 -25.04 -22.53 -14.58
N LEU A 127 -24.15 -22.53 -15.58
CA LEU A 127 -24.34 -23.34 -16.79
C LEU A 127 -24.36 -24.85 -16.48
N SER A 128 -23.46 -25.34 -15.63
CA SER A 128 -23.43 -26.76 -15.26
C SER A 128 -24.69 -27.18 -14.49
N ILE A 129 -25.18 -26.33 -13.57
CA ILE A 129 -26.41 -26.58 -12.82
C ILE A 129 -27.62 -26.60 -13.75
N SER A 130 -27.71 -25.63 -14.68
CA SER A 130 -28.84 -25.56 -15.65
C SER A 130 -28.87 -26.79 -16.55
N LEU A 131 -27.73 -27.28 -16.99
CA LEU A 131 -27.59 -28.46 -17.82
C LEU A 131 -27.95 -29.73 -17.05
N ALA A 132 -27.57 -29.84 -15.79
CA ALA A 132 -27.94 -30.96 -14.90
C ALA A 132 -29.48 -31.00 -14.67
N VAL A 133 -30.13 -29.86 -14.43
CA VAL A 133 -31.58 -29.75 -14.26
C VAL A 133 -32.28 -30.17 -15.53
N LEU A 134 -31.82 -29.74 -16.71
CA LEU A 134 -32.37 -30.10 -17.99
C LEU A 134 -32.29 -31.61 -18.25
N LEU A 135 -31.17 -32.25 -17.95
CA LEU A 135 -30.99 -33.70 -18.05
C LEU A 135 -31.96 -34.44 -17.11
N LEU A 136 -32.10 -34.00 -15.86
CA LEU A 136 -33.04 -34.59 -14.90
C LEU A 136 -34.51 -34.50 -15.37
N THR A 137 -34.89 -33.39 -15.96
CA THR A 137 -36.26 -33.24 -16.50
C THR A 137 -36.52 -34.19 -17.67
N ILE A 138 -35.56 -34.35 -18.59
CA ILE A 138 -35.68 -35.28 -19.72
C ILE A 138 -35.82 -36.72 -19.20
N VAL A 139 -34.97 -37.14 -18.25
CA VAL A 139 -35.03 -38.46 -17.62
C VAL A 139 -36.39 -38.69 -16.96
N GLY A 140 -36.89 -37.71 -16.22
CA GLY A 140 -38.19 -37.74 -15.56
C GLY A 140 -39.35 -37.93 -16.55
N ILE A 141 -39.32 -37.24 -17.70
CA ILE A 141 -40.34 -37.39 -18.78
C ILE A 141 -40.29 -38.79 -19.37
N ILE A 142 -39.09 -39.32 -19.66
CA ILE A 142 -38.93 -40.67 -20.22
C ILE A 142 -39.47 -41.72 -19.23
N PHE A 143 -39.11 -41.67 -17.98
CA PHE A 143 -39.61 -42.59 -16.95
C PHE A 143 -41.12 -42.47 -16.75
N GLY A 144 -41.65 -41.28 -16.72
CA GLY A 144 -43.11 -41.03 -16.64
C GLY A 144 -43.87 -41.61 -17.82
N SER A 145 -43.32 -41.47 -19.03
CA SER A 145 -43.94 -42.02 -20.25
C SER A 145 -43.96 -43.57 -20.23
N ILE A 146 -42.90 -44.20 -19.80
CA ILE A 146 -42.79 -45.67 -19.68
C ILE A 146 -43.79 -46.17 -18.63
N TYR A 147 -43.90 -45.49 -17.49
CA TYR A 147 -44.81 -45.83 -16.41
C TYR A 147 -46.28 -45.81 -16.86
N ILE A 148 -46.66 -44.76 -17.60
CA ILE A 148 -48.01 -44.61 -18.15
C ILE A 148 -48.34 -45.73 -19.18
N LEU A 149 -47.36 -46.09 -20.01
CA LEU A 149 -47.54 -47.15 -21.01
C LEU A 149 -47.68 -48.54 -20.38
N GLN A 150 -47.08 -48.78 -19.24
CA GLN A 150 -47.09 -50.08 -18.54
C GLN A 150 -48.35 -50.30 -17.70
N TYR A 151 -49.07 -49.22 -17.39
CA TYR A 151 -50.31 -49.28 -16.57
C TYR A 151 -51.59 -49.11 -17.41
N ARG A 152 -51.48 -49.04 -18.72
CA ARG A 152 -52.59 -48.96 -19.64
C ARG A 152 -52.80 -50.31 -20.39
#